data_3cc8d63df0611ecdcf7ed79c6e3adf90
#
_entry.id   3cc8d63df0611ecdcf7ed79c6e3adf90
#
_cell.length_a   1.000
_cell.length_b   1.000
_cell.length_c   1.000
_cell.angle_alpha   90.00
_cell.angle_beta   90.00
_cell.angle_gamma   90.00
#
_symmetry.space_group_name_H-M   'P 1'
#
loop_
_entity.id
_entity.type
_entity.pdbx_description
1 polymer ?
#
loop_
_entity_poly.entity_id
_entity_poly.type
_entity_poly.pdbx_seq_one_letter_code
_entity_poly.pdbx_strand_id
1 'polypeptide(L)'
;MSEAATNPRPKNSTLIRRFLPYMTKYRGVLAFDLFCAALTTLCDIALPSIMRTLTNTVSAAALTVDTVLRLAALYFVLRIIDGAASYFMSGIGHIMGVHIETDMRRDAFDHLLRLDHTYYNNTKVGQIMGRITNDLFDVTEFAHHCPEEFFIAGIKIAASFVILCQANVPLTLVVFACVPLMGVVSVKLNRKLRERFRQQRFQIGELNATIEDSLLGQRVVKAFAAEDMEREKFAQGNRDFEQIKTLSYHAMAAFNTSTRLFDGLMYFVVILAGGLSLVYGAISAGDLVAYVLYVSTLIATIRRIVEFAEQFQRGMTGIERFAEIMDTPVTIADAPDAKPLVVKDGGIDFDDVSFEYPDDHNKVLRHVDLHIRPGENVALVGPSGGGKTTLCNLIPRFYDVTGGKILIDGQDVRGVTLHSLRGAIGVVQQDVYLFSGTVAENIAYGRPGATRAEIEEAARLAGADAFVRALKDGYDTYVGERGVKLSGGQKQRLAIARVFLKNPRILLLDEATSALDNESEILVGQSLDKLAKGRTTLTIAHRLTTIKNADRILVLGRDGIEEEGSHDELLAKQGVYYRLWNGLVSGETL
;
A
#
# COMPACT_ATOMS: atom_id res chain seq x y z
N MET A 1 6.28 -22.60 2.19
CA MET A 1 5.49 -21.92 3.25
C MET A 1 6.37 -21.89 4.50
N SER A 2 7.20 -20.85 4.61
CA SER A 2 8.03 -20.59 5.80
C SER A 2 7.10 -20.09 6.90
N GLU A 3 7.21 -20.69 8.08
CA GLU A 3 6.60 -20.18 9.32
C GLU A 3 7.12 -18.77 9.57
N ALA A 4 6.34 -17.78 9.11
CA ALA A 4 6.50 -16.42 9.59
C ALA A 4 6.27 -16.48 11.11
N ALA A 5 7.32 -16.27 11.88
CA ALA A 5 7.25 -16.14 13.32
C ALA A 5 6.11 -15.17 13.63
N THR A 6 5.03 -15.68 14.22
CA THR A 6 3.87 -14.91 14.64
C THR A 6 4.29 -14.02 15.80
N ASN A 7 4.84 -12.86 15.47
CA ASN A 7 4.97 -11.79 16.47
C ASN A 7 3.57 -11.56 17.04
N PRO A 8 3.38 -11.57 18.37
CA PRO A 8 2.07 -11.36 18.97
C PRO A 8 1.54 -10.00 18.50
N ARG A 9 0.31 -9.99 17.98
CA ARG A 9 -0.34 -8.76 17.50
C ARG A 9 -0.17 -7.65 18.53
N PRO A 10 0.27 -6.46 18.12
CA PRO A 10 0.46 -5.35 19.05
C PRO A 10 -0.87 -5.01 19.72
N LYS A 11 -0.84 -4.65 20.99
CA LYS A 11 -2.05 -4.25 21.72
C LYS A 11 -2.64 -2.98 21.08
N ASN A 12 -3.96 -2.89 21.02
CA ASN A 12 -4.66 -1.71 20.50
C ASN A 12 -4.16 -0.39 21.11
N SER A 13 -3.82 -0.39 22.38
CA SER A 13 -3.26 0.80 23.06
C SER A 13 -1.93 1.26 22.45
N THR A 14 -1.09 0.33 21.99
CA THR A 14 0.18 0.67 21.32
C THR A 14 -0.06 1.26 19.94
N LEU A 15 -1.01 0.70 19.19
CA LEU A 15 -1.39 1.20 17.87
C LEU A 15 -2.02 2.60 17.95
N ILE A 16 -2.94 2.82 18.89
CA ILE A 16 -3.53 4.15 19.13
C ILE A 16 -2.45 5.17 19.51
N ARG A 17 -1.48 4.80 20.36
CA ARG A 17 -0.39 5.70 20.75
C ARG A 17 0.47 6.11 19.53
N ARG A 18 0.67 5.25 18.55
CA ARG A 18 1.38 5.56 17.30
C ARG A 18 0.58 6.46 16.38
N PHE A 19 -0.73 6.28 16.36
CA PHE A 19 -1.64 7.09 15.56
C PHE A 19 -1.88 8.49 16.15
N LEU A 20 -1.82 8.62 17.49
CA LEU A 20 -2.13 9.85 18.21
C LEU A 20 -1.40 11.11 17.70
N PRO A 21 -0.11 11.09 17.28
CA PRO A 21 0.56 12.27 16.73
C PRO A 21 -0.15 12.89 15.53
N TYR A 22 -0.74 12.08 14.65
CA TYR A 22 -1.50 12.54 13.48
C TYR A 22 -2.82 13.23 13.90
N MET A 23 -3.50 12.72 14.94
CA MET A 23 -4.70 13.35 15.49
C MET A 23 -4.40 14.64 16.23
N THR A 24 -3.35 14.68 17.05
CA THR A 24 -3.03 15.83 17.91
C THR A 24 -2.65 17.07 17.11
N LYS A 25 -2.16 16.91 15.89
CA LYS A 25 -1.94 18.01 14.95
C LYS A 25 -3.23 18.81 14.70
N TYR A 26 -4.38 18.16 14.69
CA TYR A 26 -5.70 18.73 14.40
C TYR A 26 -6.61 18.84 15.63
N ARG A 27 -6.04 18.83 16.84
CA ARG A 27 -6.77 18.83 18.13
C ARG A 27 -7.84 19.91 18.26
N GLY A 28 -7.64 21.07 17.66
CA GLY A 28 -8.60 22.18 17.73
C GLY A 28 -9.88 21.88 16.94
N VAL A 29 -9.73 21.30 15.75
CA VAL A 29 -10.86 20.87 14.91
C VAL A 29 -11.59 19.72 15.59
N LEU A 30 -10.87 18.71 16.10
CA LEU A 30 -11.46 17.59 16.83
C LEU A 30 -12.25 18.03 18.06
N ALA A 31 -11.72 18.96 18.85
CA ALA A 31 -12.40 19.47 20.04
C ALA A 31 -13.69 20.21 19.69
N PHE A 32 -13.68 21.01 18.60
CA PHE A 32 -14.86 21.71 18.14
C PHE A 32 -15.87 20.75 17.49
N ASP A 33 -15.42 19.72 16.82
CA ASP A 33 -16.24 18.64 16.27
C ASP A 33 -17.01 17.89 17.38
N LEU A 34 -16.33 17.49 18.45
CA LEU A 34 -16.95 16.90 19.64
C LEU A 34 -17.91 17.87 20.34
N PHE A 35 -17.61 19.18 20.36
CA PHE A 35 -18.55 20.18 20.85
C PHE A 35 -19.82 20.24 19.99
N CYS A 36 -19.70 20.26 18.67
CA CYS A 36 -20.83 20.18 17.75
C CYS A 36 -21.62 18.88 17.94
N ALA A 37 -20.94 17.76 18.12
CA ALA A 37 -21.56 16.47 18.42
C ALA A 37 -22.36 16.47 19.74
N ALA A 38 -21.85 17.13 20.77
CA ALA A 38 -22.63 17.35 22.00
C ALA A 38 -23.86 18.22 21.76
N LEU A 39 -23.71 19.27 20.96
CA LEU A 39 -24.77 20.22 20.67
C LEU A 39 -25.90 19.57 19.86
N THR A 40 -25.60 18.86 18.79
CA THR A 40 -26.59 18.09 18.00
C THR A 40 -27.29 17.06 18.88
N THR A 41 -26.55 16.38 19.75
CA THR A 41 -27.10 15.41 20.70
C THR A 41 -28.09 16.05 21.66
N LEU A 42 -27.79 17.24 22.21
CA LEU A 42 -28.71 17.98 23.08
C LEU A 42 -29.97 18.42 22.35
N CYS A 43 -29.83 18.85 21.09
CA CYS A 43 -30.99 19.20 20.24
C CYS A 43 -31.91 18.00 19.99
N ASP A 44 -31.35 16.82 19.74
CA ASP A 44 -32.11 15.58 19.56
C ASP A 44 -32.85 15.14 20.83
N ILE A 45 -32.22 15.28 22.00
CA ILE A 45 -32.82 14.91 23.30
C ILE A 45 -33.94 15.90 23.71
N ALA A 46 -33.93 17.13 23.21
CA ALA A 46 -34.92 18.13 23.52
C ALA A 46 -36.32 17.79 22.97
N LEU A 47 -36.43 17.15 21.80
CA LEU A 47 -37.71 16.84 21.16
C LEU A 47 -38.63 15.96 22.05
N PRO A 48 -38.19 14.83 22.64
CA PRO A 48 -39.04 14.07 23.55
C PRO A 48 -39.52 14.88 24.77
N SER A 49 -38.63 15.76 25.29
CA SER A 49 -38.97 16.62 26.44
C SER A 49 -40.01 17.69 26.06
N ILE A 50 -39.93 18.27 24.87
CA ILE A 50 -40.94 19.22 24.32
C ILE A 50 -42.28 18.52 24.15
N MET A 51 -42.28 17.31 23.58
CA MET A 51 -43.53 16.52 23.39
C MET A 51 -44.15 16.09 24.74
N ARG A 52 -43.34 15.75 25.74
CA ARG A 52 -43.77 15.50 27.10
C ARG A 52 -44.52 16.72 27.68
N THR A 53 -43.91 17.90 27.58
CA THR A 53 -44.48 19.14 28.09
C THR A 53 -45.78 19.48 27.38
N LEU A 54 -45.81 19.39 26.06
CA LEU A 54 -47.02 19.65 25.25
C LEU A 54 -48.17 18.72 25.66
N THR A 55 -47.89 17.43 25.73
CA THR A 55 -48.92 16.40 26.08
C THR A 55 -49.46 16.62 27.50
N ASN A 56 -48.59 16.93 28.47
CA ASN A 56 -49.01 17.18 29.84
C ASN A 56 -49.84 18.47 29.97
N THR A 57 -49.53 19.50 29.20
CA THR A 57 -50.29 20.76 29.17
C THR A 57 -51.69 20.53 28.55
N VAL A 58 -51.81 19.65 27.54
CA VAL A 58 -53.09 19.23 26.98
C VAL A 58 -53.89 18.48 28.03
N SER A 59 -53.31 17.49 28.71
CA SER A 59 -53.97 16.68 29.72
C SER A 59 -54.49 17.51 30.92
N ALA A 60 -53.79 18.59 31.23
CA ALA A 60 -54.18 19.54 32.29
C ALA A 60 -55.22 20.58 31.80
N ALA A 61 -55.71 20.52 30.58
CA ALA A 61 -56.59 21.51 29.94
C ALA A 61 -56.04 22.97 29.98
N ALA A 62 -54.69 23.11 30.07
CA ALA A 62 -53.99 24.39 30.19
C ALA A 62 -53.25 24.80 28.90
N LEU A 63 -53.50 24.14 27.78
CA LEU A 63 -52.84 24.44 26.52
C LEU A 63 -53.34 25.75 25.95
N THR A 64 -52.42 26.68 25.72
CA THR A 64 -52.66 27.96 25.09
C THR A 64 -51.89 28.08 23.75
N VAL A 65 -52.38 28.95 22.85
CA VAL A 65 -51.70 29.23 21.58
C VAL A 65 -50.30 29.74 21.82
N ASP A 66 -50.11 30.59 22.85
CA ASP A 66 -48.79 31.11 23.24
C ASP A 66 -47.81 29.97 23.66
N THR A 67 -48.28 29.00 24.45
CA THR A 67 -47.45 27.81 24.81
C THR A 67 -47.00 27.02 23.57
N VAL A 68 -47.92 26.77 22.64
CA VAL A 68 -47.61 26.08 21.39
C VAL A 68 -46.56 26.84 20.58
N LEU A 69 -46.78 28.17 20.40
CA LEU A 69 -45.85 29.00 19.64
C LEU A 69 -44.46 29.08 20.29
N ARG A 70 -44.37 29.16 21.61
CA ARG A 70 -43.07 29.15 22.32
C ARG A 70 -42.35 27.81 22.16
N LEU A 71 -43.02 26.70 22.33
CA LEU A 71 -42.41 25.36 22.14
C LEU A 71 -42.01 25.10 20.69
N ALA A 72 -42.83 25.55 19.73
CA ALA A 72 -42.51 25.46 18.31
C ALA A 72 -41.28 26.35 17.94
N ALA A 73 -41.26 27.58 18.46
CA ALA A 73 -40.11 28.49 18.25
C ALA A 73 -38.83 27.93 18.86
N LEU A 74 -38.90 27.40 20.09
CA LEU A 74 -37.77 26.72 20.73
C LEU A 74 -37.25 25.57 19.88
N TYR A 75 -38.13 24.69 19.42
CA TYR A 75 -37.76 23.57 18.57
C TYR A 75 -37.14 24.02 17.26
N PHE A 76 -37.70 25.05 16.63
CA PHE A 76 -37.16 25.61 15.38
C PHE A 76 -35.76 26.16 15.56
N VAL A 77 -35.51 26.93 16.64
CA VAL A 77 -34.17 27.44 16.95
C VAL A 77 -33.18 26.32 17.19
N LEU A 78 -33.58 25.28 17.95
CA LEU A 78 -32.74 24.11 18.18
C LEU A 78 -32.42 23.39 16.86
N ARG A 79 -33.35 23.32 15.91
CA ARG A 79 -33.10 22.71 14.59
C ARG A 79 -32.15 23.52 13.71
N ILE A 80 -32.15 24.85 13.80
CA ILE A 80 -31.18 25.70 13.12
C ILE A 80 -29.78 25.47 13.71
N ILE A 81 -29.65 25.38 15.04
CA ILE A 81 -28.38 25.10 15.72
C ILE A 81 -27.88 23.73 15.36
N ASP A 82 -28.73 22.71 15.38
CA ASP A 82 -28.44 21.33 14.98
C ASP A 82 -27.93 21.26 13.53
N GLY A 83 -28.64 21.96 12.61
CA GLY A 83 -28.22 22.02 11.21
C GLY A 83 -26.84 22.66 11.01
N ALA A 84 -26.56 23.77 11.73
CA ALA A 84 -25.25 24.43 11.67
C ALA A 84 -24.12 23.54 12.24
N ALA A 85 -24.37 22.88 13.37
CA ALA A 85 -23.41 21.97 13.99
C ALA A 85 -23.18 20.73 13.11
N SER A 86 -24.24 20.15 12.57
CA SER A 86 -24.18 19.01 11.64
C SER A 86 -23.41 19.36 10.34
N TYR A 87 -23.61 20.59 9.82
CA TYR A 87 -22.83 21.05 8.67
C TYR A 87 -21.32 21.10 8.97
N PHE A 88 -20.94 21.57 10.16
CA PHE A 88 -19.53 21.58 10.57
C PHE A 88 -18.97 20.17 10.68
N MET A 89 -19.67 19.26 11.36
CA MET A 89 -19.25 17.86 11.53
C MET A 89 -19.10 17.16 10.17
N SER A 90 -20.12 17.23 9.32
CA SER A 90 -20.11 16.60 8.00
C SER A 90 -19.15 17.24 7.00
N GLY A 91 -18.78 18.52 7.18
CA GLY A 91 -17.84 19.23 6.32
C GLY A 91 -16.43 19.22 6.89
N ILE A 92 -16.21 20.00 7.93
CA ILE A 92 -14.85 20.29 8.47
C ILE A 92 -14.29 19.07 9.21
N GLY A 93 -15.13 18.29 9.90
CA GLY A 93 -14.73 17.03 10.54
C GLY A 93 -14.15 16.05 9.51
N HIS A 94 -14.85 15.83 8.39
CA HIS A 94 -14.35 14.98 7.30
C HIS A 94 -13.08 15.51 6.64
N ILE A 95 -12.98 16.85 6.43
CA ILE A 95 -11.77 17.49 5.88
C ILE A 95 -10.57 17.24 6.81
N MET A 96 -10.76 17.25 8.13
CA MET A 96 -9.72 16.86 9.08
C MET A 96 -9.23 15.43 8.81
N GLY A 97 -10.14 14.49 8.58
CA GLY A 97 -9.81 13.13 8.21
C GLY A 97 -8.96 13.07 6.93
N VAL A 98 -9.34 13.80 5.88
CA VAL A 98 -8.57 13.89 4.63
C VAL A 98 -7.15 14.42 4.86
N HIS A 99 -6.97 15.39 5.75
CA HIS A 99 -5.63 15.89 6.08
C HIS A 99 -4.80 14.85 6.83
N ILE A 100 -5.38 14.10 7.77
CA ILE A 100 -4.71 13.00 8.47
C ILE A 100 -4.26 11.94 7.49
N GLU A 101 -5.15 11.52 6.58
CA GLU A 101 -4.87 10.53 5.54
C GLU A 101 -3.71 10.99 4.62
N THR A 102 -3.75 12.26 4.22
CA THR A 102 -2.73 12.85 3.36
C THR A 102 -1.36 12.88 4.04
N ASP A 103 -1.31 13.25 5.32
CA ASP A 103 -0.07 13.23 6.11
C ASP A 103 0.48 11.80 6.24
N MET A 104 -0.37 10.83 6.61
CA MET A 104 0.03 9.43 6.74
C MET A 104 0.50 8.83 5.40
N ARG A 105 -0.22 9.12 4.32
CA ARG A 105 0.14 8.65 2.98
C ARG A 105 1.49 9.18 2.53
N ARG A 106 1.76 10.48 2.77
CA ARG A 106 3.05 11.10 2.47
C ARG A 106 4.17 10.43 3.25
N ASP A 107 4.00 10.27 4.58
CA ASP A 107 5.02 9.68 5.43
C ASP A 107 5.30 8.21 5.04
N ALA A 108 4.25 7.44 4.72
CA ALA A 108 4.39 6.07 4.23
C ALA A 108 5.12 6.03 2.88
N PHE A 109 4.79 6.91 1.93
CA PHE A 109 5.43 6.95 0.63
C PHE A 109 6.90 7.38 0.72
N ASP A 110 7.20 8.37 1.55
CA ASP A 110 8.58 8.80 1.81
C ASP A 110 9.41 7.69 2.47
N HIS A 111 8.79 6.91 3.35
CA HIS A 111 9.45 5.76 3.97
C HIS A 111 9.69 4.64 2.95
N LEU A 112 8.67 4.28 2.16
CA LEU A 112 8.77 3.29 1.09
C LEU A 112 9.92 3.62 0.12
N LEU A 113 10.09 4.86 -0.31
CA LEU A 113 11.19 5.25 -1.20
C LEU A 113 12.59 5.02 -0.62
N ARG A 114 12.71 4.86 0.70
CA ARG A 114 13.98 4.60 1.40
C ARG A 114 14.23 3.13 1.69
N LEU A 115 13.22 2.27 1.57
CA LEU A 115 13.37 0.83 1.77
C LEU A 115 14.26 0.20 0.70
N ASP A 116 14.95 -0.85 1.09
CA ASP A 116 15.86 -1.59 0.21
C ASP A 116 15.14 -2.50 -0.80
N HIS A 117 15.91 -3.07 -1.70
CA HIS A 117 15.40 -3.91 -2.77
C HIS A 117 14.80 -5.23 -2.26
N THR A 118 15.27 -5.75 -1.14
CA THR A 118 14.79 -6.98 -0.49
C THR A 118 13.32 -6.87 -0.13
N TYR A 119 12.89 -5.71 0.40
CA TYR A 119 11.48 -5.47 0.73
C TYR A 119 10.56 -5.63 -0.49
N TYR A 120 10.97 -5.06 -1.63
CA TYR A 120 10.17 -5.11 -2.87
C TYR A 120 10.18 -6.48 -3.54
N ASN A 121 11.23 -7.27 -3.37
CA ASN A 121 11.27 -8.65 -3.85
C ASN A 121 10.28 -9.53 -3.08
N ASN A 122 10.10 -9.27 -1.78
CA ASN A 122 9.29 -10.08 -0.88
C ASN A 122 7.84 -9.56 -0.73
N THR A 123 7.54 -8.35 -1.21
CA THR A 123 6.23 -7.72 -1.03
C THR A 123 5.60 -7.35 -2.37
N LYS A 124 4.41 -7.87 -2.64
CA LYS A 124 3.69 -7.53 -3.87
C LYS A 124 3.29 -6.05 -3.88
N VAL A 125 3.62 -5.32 -4.95
CA VAL A 125 3.31 -3.88 -5.11
C VAL A 125 1.82 -3.60 -4.91
N GLY A 126 0.93 -4.47 -5.41
CA GLY A 126 -0.52 -4.33 -5.22
C GLY A 126 -0.95 -4.37 -3.73
N GLN A 127 -0.23 -5.10 -2.87
CA GLN A 127 -0.49 -5.09 -1.43
C GLN A 127 -0.06 -3.75 -0.80
N ILE A 128 1.10 -3.22 -1.21
CA ILE A 128 1.57 -1.90 -0.76
C ILE A 128 0.57 -0.82 -1.17
N MET A 129 0.11 -0.83 -2.42
CA MET A 129 -0.91 0.11 -2.91
C MET A 129 -2.18 0.04 -2.06
N GLY A 130 -2.71 -1.17 -1.80
CA GLY A 130 -3.88 -1.34 -0.93
C GLY A 130 -3.70 -0.75 0.47
N ARG A 131 -2.51 -0.90 1.04
CA ARG A 131 -2.17 -0.37 2.38
C ARG A 131 -2.12 1.16 2.43
N ILE A 132 -1.57 1.82 1.41
CA ILE A 132 -1.45 3.29 1.38
C ILE A 132 -2.68 4.00 0.78
N THR A 133 -3.66 3.25 0.27
CA THR A 133 -4.93 3.79 -0.23
C THR A 133 -6.11 3.35 0.63
N ASN A 134 -6.54 2.09 0.49
CA ASN A 134 -7.76 1.60 1.12
C ASN A 134 -7.66 1.49 2.64
N ASP A 135 -6.53 0.99 3.18
CA ASP A 135 -6.37 0.86 4.62
C ASP A 135 -6.28 2.25 5.29
N LEU A 136 -5.64 3.25 4.65
CA LEU A 136 -5.61 4.62 5.18
C LEU A 136 -6.99 5.29 5.14
N PHE A 137 -7.83 4.99 4.14
CA PHE A 137 -9.22 5.44 4.15
C PHE A 137 -9.98 4.90 5.37
N ASP A 138 -9.84 3.60 5.68
CA ASP A 138 -10.45 3.01 6.89
C ASP A 138 -9.91 3.66 8.19
N VAL A 139 -8.64 4.07 8.22
CA VAL A 139 -8.05 4.82 9.34
C VAL A 139 -8.66 6.22 9.47
N THR A 140 -8.90 6.91 8.37
CA THR A 140 -9.53 8.23 8.34
C THR A 140 -10.95 8.17 8.89
N GLU A 141 -11.74 7.24 8.40
CA GLU A 141 -13.11 7.01 8.88
C GLU A 141 -13.14 6.66 10.39
N PHE A 142 -12.17 5.87 10.86
CA PHE A 142 -11.98 5.61 12.27
C PHE A 142 -11.65 6.89 13.06
N ALA A 143 -10.76 7.74 12.52
CA ALA A 143 -10.16 8.86 13.24
C ALA A 143 -11.17 9.90 13.72
N HIS A 144 -12.20 10.20 12.90
CA HIS A 144 -13.19 11.19 13.24
C HIS A 144 -14.53 10.57 13.66
N HIS A 145 -15.05 9.59 12.95
CA HIS A 145 -16.35 9.01 13.27
C HIS A 145 -16.38 8.22 14.57
N CYS A 146 -15.37 7.40 14.87
CA CYS A 146 -15.43 6.56 16.07
C CYS A 146 -15.44 7.37 17.37
N PRO A 147 -14.56 8.38 17.59
CA PRO A 147 -14.62 9.21 18.79
C PRO A 147 -15.95 9.96 18.90
N GLU A 148 -16.44 10.54 17.80
CA GLU A 148 -17.67 11.29 17.70
C GLU A 148 -18.89 10.42 18.07
N GLU A 149 -19.09 9.28 17.41
CA GLU A 149 -20.26 8.43 17.59
C GLU A 149 -20.29 7.76 18.96
N PHE A 150 -19.16 7.34 19.52
CA PHE A 150 -19.11 6.84 20.88
C PHE A 150 -19.41 7.93 21.91
N PHE A 151 -18.97 9.17 21.67
CA PHE A 151 -19.27 10.32 22.50
C PHE A 151 -20.75 10.67 22.47
N ILE A 152 -21.35 10.76 21.27
CA ILE A 152 -22.81 10.95 21.06
C ILE A 152 -23.61 9.87 21.76
N ALA A 153 -23.23 8.60 21.58
CA ALA A 153 -23.91 7.47 22.19
C ALA A 153 -23.86 7.53 23.72
N GLY A 154 -22.71 7.89 24.29
CA GLY A 154 -22.55 8.06 25.73
C GLY A 154 -23.47 9.14 26.29
N ILE A 155 -23.54 10.31 25.65
CA ILE A 155 -24.42 11.41 26.06
C ILE A 155 -25.89 10.99 25.92
N LYS A 156 -26.31 10.40 24.76
CA LYS A 156 -27.70 9.99 24.52
C LYS A 156 -28.18 8.98 25.56
N ILE A 157 -27.38 7.97 25.89
CA ILE A 157 -27.72 6.94 26.88
C ILE A 157 -27.81 7.56 28.28
N ALA A 158 -26.80 8.33 28.69
CA ALA A 158 -26.76 8.94 30.03
C ALA A 158 -27.90 9.97 30.23
N ALA A 159 -28.11 10.86 29.27
CA ALA A 159 -29.15 11.87 29.36
C ALA A 159 -30.55 11.25 29.33
N SER A 160 -30.81 10.26 28.46
CA SER A 160 -32.08 9.54 28.42
C SER A 160 -32.35 8.86 29.76
N PHE A 161 -31.35 8.23 30.36
CA PHE A 161 -31.48 7.61 31.69
C PHE A 161 -31.87 8.63 32.76
N VAL A 162 -31.15 9.74 32.84
CA VAL A 162 -31.41 10.79 33.86
C VAL A 162 -32.79 11.39 33.69
N ILE A 163 -33.19 11.74 32.46
CA ILE A 163 -34.49 12.36 32.17
C ILE A 163 -35.64 11.39 32.48
N LEU A 164 -35.52 10.12 32.10
CA LEU A 164 -36.55 9.13 32.35
C LEU A 164 -36.64 8.76 33.85
N CYS A 165 -35.53 8.76 34.59
CA CYS A 165 -35.55 8.59 36.05
C CYS A 165 -36.29 9.71 36.77
N GLN A 166 -36.30 10.93 36.25
CA GLN A 166 -37.11 12.05 36.81
C GLN A 166 -38.62 11.79 36.66
N ALA A 167 -39.03 11.01 35.66
CA ALA A 167 -40.44 10.62 35.50
C ALA A 167 -40.83 9.43 36.39
N ASN A 168 -40.09 8.30 36.29
CA ASN A 168 -40.35 7.13 37.10
C ASN A 168 -39.10 6.21 37.12
N VAL A 169 -38.46 6.07 38.29
CA VAL A 169 -37.25 5.27 38.44
C VAL A 169 -37.48 3.76 38.19
N PRO A 170 -38.49 3.08 38.80
CA PRO A 170 -38.73 1.68 38.55
C PRO A 170 -38.96 1.33 37.07
N LEU A 171 -39.77 2.12 36.36
CA LEU A 171 -40.05 1.93 34.93
C LEU A 171 -38.78 2.12 34.10
N THR A 172 -37.98 3.13 34.41
CA THR A 172 -36.69 3.39 33.73
C THR A 172 -35.75 2.21 33.89
N LEU A 173 -35.62 1.65 35.10
CA LEU A 173 -34.74 0.50 35.34
C LEU A 173 -35.20 -0.75 34.54
N VAL A 174 -36.52 -0.99 34.44
CA VAL A 174 -37.06 -2.08 33.62
C VAL A 174 -36.73 -1.90 32.14
N VAL A 175 -36.91 -0.70 31.58
CA VAL A 175 -36.57 -0.37 30.19
C VAL A 175 -35.07 -0.53 29.96
N PHE A 176 -34.24 0.03 30.86
CA PHE A 176 -32.78 -0.02 30.71
C PHE A 176 -32.20 -1.42 30.95
N ALA A 177 -32.89 -2.33 31.66
CA ALA A 177 -32.47 -3.73 31.79
C ALA A 177 -32.52 -4.48 30.43
N CYS A 178 -33.34 -4.05 29.50
CA CYS A 178 -33.37 -4.59 28.14
C CYS A 178 -32.09 -4.22 27.31
N VAL A 179 -31.47 -3.08 27.61
CA VAL A 179 -30.31 -2.58 26.84
C VAL A 179 -29.09 -3.52 26.91
N PRO A 180 -28.59 -3.93 28.09
CA PRO A 180 -27.47 -4.87 28.16
C PRO A 180 -27.82 -6.25 27.57
N LEU A 181 -29.05 -6.71 27.73
CA LEU A 181 -29.52 -7.96 27.13
C LEU A 181 -29.44 -7.90 25.60
N MET A 182 -29.95 -6.83 25.00
CA MET A 182 -29.84 -6.56 23.57
C MET A 182 -28.38 -6.50 23.12
N GLY A 183 -27.53 -5.80 23.87
CA GLY A 183 -26.10 -5.67 23.60
C GLY A 183 -25.40 -7.02 23.54
N VAL A 184 -25.59 -7.88 24.54
CA VAL A 184 -24.97 -9.22 24.61
C VAL A 184 -25.40 -10.09 23.42
N VAL A 185 -26.70 -10.14 23.11
CA VAL A 185 -27.20 -10.94 21.97
C VAL A 185 -26.71 -10.39 20.64
N SER A 186 -26.74 -9.07 20.45
CA SER A 186 -26.25 -8.40 19.25
C SER A 186 -24.76 -8.68 19.02
N VAL A 187 -23.93 -8.56 20.05
CA VAL A 187 -22.48 -8.87 19.97
C VAL A 187 -22.24 -10.34 19.60
N LYS A 188 -22.98 -11.28 20.22
CA LYS A 188 -22.83 -12.72 19.94
C LYS A 188 -23.20 -13.06 18.49
N LEU A 189 -24.32 -12.55 18.01
CA LEU A 189 -24.78 -12.78 16.64
C LEU A 189 -23.88 -12.07 15.61
N ASN A 190 -23.44 -10.85 15.91
CA ASN A 190 -22.53 -10.11 15.05
C ASN A 190 -21.17 -10.81 14.90
N ARG A 191 -20.64 -11.44 15.97
CA ARG A 191 -19.43 -12.26 15.88
C ARG A 191 -19.60 -13.41 14.89
N LYS A 192 -20.74 -14.12 14.95
CA LYS A 192 -21.05 -15.21 14.01
C LYS A 192 -21.20 -14.69 12.57
N LEU A 193 -21.87 -13.57 12.39
CA LEU A 193 -22.02 -12.89 11.10
C LEU A 193 -20.67 -12.52 10.49
N ARG A 194 -19.79 -11.87 11.26
CA ARG A 194 -18.44 -11.49 10.84
C ARG A 194 -17.61 -12.70 10.41
N GLU A 195 -17.68 -13.81 11.14
CA GLU A 195 -16.97 -15.03 10.78
C GLU A 195 -17.43 -15.55 9.41
N ARG A 196 -18.74 -15.56 9.15
CA ARG A 196 -19.28 -15.95 7.85
C ARG A 196 -18.87 -15.02 6.71
N PHE A 197 -18.89 -13.70 6.94
CA PHE A 197 -18.40 -12.75 5.95
C PHE A 197 -16.88 -12.84 5.72
N ARG A 198 -16.11 -13.22 6.74
CA ARG A 198 -14.67 -13.49 6.56
C ARG A 198 -14.44 -14.70 5.65
N GLN A 199 -15.17 -15.80 5.87
CA GLN A 199 -15.12 -16.99 5.02
C GLN A 199 -15.53 -16.67 3.59
N GLN A 200 -16.59 -15.89 3.40
CA GLN A 200 -17.03 -15.44 2.08
C GLN A 200 -15.96 -14.60 1.37
N ARG A 201 -15.30 -13.67 2.07
CA ARG A 201 -14.20 -12.86 1.48
C ARG A 201 -12.98 -13.71 1.10
N PHE A 202 -12.67 -14.73 1.88
CA PHE A 202 -11.62 -15.67 1.53
C PHE A 202 -11.97 -16.42 0.25
N GLN A 203 -13.18 -17.00 0.19
CA GLN A 203 -13.61 -17.79 -0.97
C GLN A 203 -13.72 -16.97 -2.26
N ILE A 204 -14.17 -15.72 -2.21
CA ILE A 204 -14.18 -14.86 -3.40
C ILE A 204 -12.76 -14.51 -3.84
N GLY A 205 -11.81 -14.42 -2.91
CA GLY A 205 -10.38 -14.26 -3.22
C GLY A 205 -9.82 -15.44 -4.01
N GLU A 206 -10.12 -16.69 -3.58
CA GLU A 206 -9.72 -17.91 -4.28
C GLU A 206 -10.36 -17.99 -5.69
N LEU A 207 -11.64 -17.64 -5.78
CA LEU A 207 -12.35 -17.62 -7.07
C LEU A 207 -11.74 -16.56 -8.01
N ASN A 208 -11.43 -15.38 -7.51
CA ASN A 208 -10.78 -14.33 -8.30
C ASN A 208 -9.40 -14.76 -8.80
N ALA A 209 -8.60 -15.44 -7.95
CA ALA A 209 -7.29 -15.98 -8.36
C ALA A 209 -7.44 -17.01 -9.50
N THR A 210 -8.46 -17.90 -9.41
CA THR A 210 -8.77 -18.86 -10.47
C THR A 210 -9.17 -18.16 -11.78
N ILE A 211 -9.99 -17.12 -11.70
CA ILE A 211 -10.41 -16.32 -12.87
C ILE A 211 -9.19 -15.61 -13.48
N GLU A 212 -8.37 -14.96 -12.66
CA GLU A 212 -7.17 -14.27 -13.11
C GLU A 212 -6.21 -15.21 -13.84
N ASP A 213 -5.94 -16.37 -13.25
CA ASP A 213 -5.05 -17.39 -13.85
C ASP A 213 -5.58 -17.88 -15.21
N SER A 214 -6.87 -18.22 -15.28
CA SER A 214 -7.49 -18.65 -16.54
C SER A 214 -7.48 -17.57 -17.61
N LEU A 215 -7.68 -16.29 -17.25
CA LEU A 215 -7.69 -15.17 -18.19
C LEU A 215 -6.28 -14.79 -18.66
N LEU A 216 -5.30 -14.79 -17.77
CA LEU A 216 -3.90 -14.56 -18.13
C LEU A 216 -3.35 -15.71 -19.00
N GLY A 217 -3.75 -16.96 -18.67
CA GLY A 217 -3.41 -18.16 -19.42
C GLY A 217 -4.24 -18.40 -20.68
N GLN A 218 -5.13 -17.48 -21.13
CA GLN A 218 -6.11 -17.73 -22.18
C GLN A 218 -5.49 -18.22 -23.50
N ARG A 219 -4.28 -17.77 -23.85
CA ARG A 219 -3.58 -18.26 -25.06
C ARG A 219 -3.25 -19.75 -24.95
N VAL A 220 -2.86 -20.21 -23.75
CA VAL A 220 -2.56 -21.62 -23.45
C VAL A 220 -3.85 -22.43 -23.49
N VAL A 221 -4.90 -21.96 -22.81
CA VAL A 221 -6.23 -22.61 -22.80
C VAL A 221 -6.72 -22.83 -24.21
N LYS A 222 -6.64 -21.82 -25.09
CA LYS A 222 -7.04 -21.95 -26.50
C LYS A 222 -6.11 -22.84 -27.32
N ALA A 223 -4.80 -22.78 -27.10
CA ALA A 223 -3.84 -23.59 -27.82
C ALA A 223 -4.02 -25.10 -27.56
N PHE A 224 -4.49 -25.45 -26.36
CA PHE A 224 -4.72 -26.83 -25.95
C PHE A 224 -6.21 -27.24 -25.99
N ALA A 225 -7.12 -26.35 -26.47
CA ALA A 225 -8.57 -26.57 -26.48
C ALA A 225 -9.12 -27.01 -25.10
N ALA A 226 -8.62 -26.38 -24.01
CA ALA A 226 -8.85 -26.77 -22.63
C ALA A 226 -9.97 -25.94 -21.96
N GLU A 227 -10.88 -25.31 -22.72
CA GLU A 227 -11.95 -24.45 -22.22
C GLU A 227 -12.89 -25.17 -21.26
N ASP A 228 -13.18 -26.46 -21.53
CA ASP A 228 -14.07 -27.24 -20.67
C ASP A 228 -13.45 -27.53 -19.31
N MET A 229 -12.15 -27.76 -19.27
CA MET A 229 -11.42 -27.93 -18.02
C MET A 229 -11.47 -26.63 -17.17
N GLU A 230 -11.26 -25.47 -17.78
CA GLU A 230 -11.33 -24.19 -17.07
C GLU A 230 -12.76 -23.84 -16.63
N ARG A 231 -13.79 -24.20 -17.42
CA ARG A 231 -15.20 -24.07 -17.03
C ARG A 231 -15.52 -24.90 -15.79
N GLU A 232 -15.03 -26.14 -15.72
CA GLU A 232 -15.30 -27.00 -14.55
C GLU A 232 -14.58 -26.49 -13.29
N LYS A 233 -13.32 -26.01 -13.39
CA LYS A 233 -12.62 -25.35 -12.28
C LYS A 233 -13.41 -24.15 -11.77
N PHE A 234 -13.85 -23.27 -12.67
CA PHE A 234 -14.67 -22.12 -12.32
C PHE A 234 -16.00 -22.53 -11.68
N ALA A 235 -16.70 -23.51 -12.28
CA ALA A 235 -17.99 -23.99 -11.77
C ALA A 235 -17.87 -24.55 -10.36
N GLN A 236 -16.78 -25.26 -10.05
CA GLN A 236 -16.55 -25.77 -8.69
C GLN A 236 -16.33 -24.62 -7.70
N GLY A 237 -15.41 -23.69 -7.98
CA GLY A 237 -15.15 -22.54 -7.13
C GLY A 237 -16.38 -21.65 -6.92
N ASN A 238 -17.22 -21.51 -7.97
CA ASN A 238 -18.45 -20.73 -7.90
C ASN A 238 -19.52 -21.43 -7.05
N ARG A 239 -19.66 -22.76 -7.10
CA ARG A 239 -20.54 -23.54 -6.20
C ARG A 239 -20.13 -23.39 -4.73
N ASP A 240 -18.82 -23.47 -4.46
CA ASP A 240 -18.29 -23.31 -3.10
C ASP A 240 -18.57 -21.89 -2.57
N PHE A 241 -18.38 -20.88 -3.40
CA PHE A 241 -18.71 -19.48 -3.07
C PHE A 241 -20.21 -19.30 -2.81
N GLU A 242 -21.08 -19.88 -3.64
CA GLU A 242 -22.55 -19.82 -3.49
C GLU A 242 -22.99 -20.39 -2.14
N GLN A 243 -22.45 -21.56 -1.75
CA GLN A 243 -22.76 -22.19 -0.46
C GLN A 243 -22.36 -21.29 0.72
N ILE A 244 -21.14 -20.77 0.71
CA ILE A 244 -20.65 -19.91 1.79
C ILE A 244 -21.44 -18.60 1.84
N LYS A 245 -21.74 -18.00 0.69
CA LYS A 245 -22.55 -16.78 0.58
C LYS A 245 -23.98 -17.00 1.12
N THR A 246 -24.59 -18.14 0.82
CA THR A 246 -25.91 -18.53 1.34
C THR A 246 -25.89 -18.61 2.87
N LEU A 247 -24.86 -19.26 3.45
CA LEU A 247 -24.69 -19.32 4.91
C LEU A 247 -24.49 -17.94 5.53
N SER A 248 -23.81 -17.04 4.83
CA SER A 248 -23.62 -15.65 5.26
C SER A 248 -24.94 -14.88 5.32
N TYR A 249 -25.80 -15.05 4.31
CA TYR A 249 -27.13 -14.44 4.31
C TYR A 249 -28.06 -15.01 5.38
N HIS A 250 -28.01 -16.31 5.69
CA HIS A 250 -28.72 -16.87 6.83
C HIS A 250 -28.26 -16.27 8.16
N ALA A 251 -26.96 -16.08 8.35
CA ALA A 251 -26.43 -15.42 9.55
C ALA A 251 -26.87 -13.95 9.64
N MET A 252 -26.91 -13.25 8.50
CA MET A 252 -27.39 -11.86 8.42
C MET A 252 -28.89 -11.77 8.74
N ALA A 253 -29.70 -12.67 8.19
CA ALA A 253 -31.13 -12.75 8.48
C ALA A 253 -31.39 -12.99 9.98
N ALA A 254 -30.66 -13.92 10.60
CA ALA A 254 -30.75 -14.18 12.02
C ALA A 254 -30.39 -12.95 12.88
N PHE A 255 -29.33 -12.24 12.52
CA PHE A 255 -28.92 -11.00 13.20
C PHE A 255 -30.00 -9.91 13.08
N ASN A 256 -30.47 -9.64 11.86
CA ASN A 256 -31.47 -8.59 11.60
C ASN A 256 -32.82 -8.92 12.28
N THR A 257 -33.26 -10.18 12.22
CA THR A 257 -34.51 -10.62 12.86
C THR A 257 -34.40 -10.50 14.38
N SER A 258 -33.29 -10.91 14.98
CA SER A 258 -33.08 -10.80 16.41
C SER A 258 -33.08 -9.34 16.87
N THR A 259 -32.42 -8.45 16.14
CA THR A 259 -32.44 -7.02 16.44
C THR A 259 -33.86 -6.46 16.39
N ARG A 260 -34.64 -6.79 15.35
CA ARG A 260 -36.06 -6.37 15.25
C ARG A 260 -36.93 -6.90 16.40
N LEU A 261 -36.68 -8.13 16.85
CA LEU A 261 -37.40 -8.69 17.99
C LEU A 261 -37.09 -7.95 19.30
N PHE A 262 -35.84 -7.55 19.50
CA PHE A 262 -35.46 -6.72 20.66
C PHE A 262 -36.06 -5.31 20.59
N ASP A 263 -36.14 -4.70 19.41
CA ASP A 263 -36.85 -3.43 19.23
C ASP A 263 -38.30 -3.58 19.65
N GLY A 264 -38.98 -4.61 19.16
CA GLY A 264 -40.36 -4.96 19.53
C GLY A 264 -40.53 -5.23 21.02
N LEU A 265 -39.58 -5.93 21.64
CA LEU A 265 -39.58 -6.20 23.08
C LEU A 265 -39.48 -4.91 23.91
N MET A 266 -38.62 -3.98 23.53
CA MET A 266 -38.49 -2.69 24.21
C MET A 266 -39.77 -1.87 24.15
N TYR A 267 -40.41 -1.79 22.99
CA TYR A 267 -41.74 -1.16 22.86
C TYR A 267 -42.83 -1.91 23.64
N PHE A 268 -42.83 -3.24 23.62
CA PHE A 268 -43.76 -4.02 24.41
C PHE A 268 -43.64 -3.74 25.91
N VAL A 269 -42.40 -3.66 26.43
CA VAL A 269 -42.13 -3.31 27.83
C VAL A 269 -42.66 -1.91 28.16
N VAL A 270 -42.44 -0.92 27.29
CA VAL A 270 -42.94 0.45 27.48
C VAL A 270 -44.48 0.48 27.43
N ILE A 271 -45.12 -0.22 26.51
CA ILE A 271 -46.59 -0.28 26.41
C ILE A 271 -47.18 -0.96 27.67
N LEU A 272 -46.62 -2.11 28.06
CA LEU A 272 -47.15 -2.87 29.17
C LEU A 272 -46.88 -2.18 30.52
N ALA A 273 -45.60 -1.99 30.86
CA ALA A 273 -45.23 -1.44 32.16
C ALA A 273 -45.53 0.07 32.26
N GLY A 274 -45.32 0.84 31.17
CA GLY A 274 -45.67 2.25 31.09
C GLY A 274 -47.19 2.45 31.10
N GLY A 275 -47.94 1.65 30.34
CA GLY A 275 -49.41 1.69 30.35
C GLY A 275 -50.01 1.37 31.71
N LEU A 276 -49.50 0.32 32.39
CA LEU A 276 -49.89 0.02 33.77
C LEU A 276 -49.54 1.16 34.73
N SER A 277 -48.35 1.74 34.61
CA SER A 277 -47.92 2.89 35.42
C SER A 277 -48.84 4.12 35.22
N LEU A 278 -49.30 4.32 33.99
CA LEU A 278 -50.25 5.39 33.67
C LEU A 278 -51.64 5.13 34.31
N VAL A 279 -52.17 3.88 34.24
CA VAL A 279 -53.43 3.51 34.87
C VAL A 279 -53.39 3.69 36.38
N TYR A 280 -52.28 3.36 37.01
CA TYR A 280 -52.09 3.56 38.46
C TYR A 280 -51.69 5.00 38.86
N GLY A 281 -51.62 5.92 37.90
CA GLY A 281 -51.28 7.35 38.15
C GLY A 281 -49.80 7.57 38.54
N ALA A 282 -48.93 6.56 38.31
CA ALA A 282 -47.49 6.66 38.65
C ALA A 282 -46.69 7.49 37.62
N ILE A 283 -47.22 7.68 36.40
CA ILE A 283 -46.69 8.57 35.35
C ILE A 283 -47.83 9.32 34.68
N SER A 284 -47.47 10.44 34.00
CA SER A 284 -48.42 11.20 33.16
C SER A 284 -48.49 10.64 31.74
N ALA A 285 -49.49 11.07 30.96
CA ALA A 285 -49.58 10.75 29.54
C ALA A 285 -48.39 11.30 28.73
N GLY A 286 -47.89 12.49 29.08
CA GLY A 286 -46.69 13.04 28.46
C GLY A 286 -45.44 12.26 28.82
N ASP A 287 -45.34 11.69 30.02
CA ASP A 287 -44.23 10.80 30.40
C ASP A 287 -44.22 9.55 29.50
N LEU A 288 -45.38 8.92 29.26
CA LEU A 288 -45.47 7.76 28.38
C LEU A 288 -45.01 8.06 26.96
N VAL A 289 -45.42 9.21 26.41
CA VAL A 289 -44.94 9.70 25.09
C VAL A 289 -43.42 9.90 25.11
N ALA A 290 -42.87 10.47 26.16
CA ALA A 290 -41.44 10.66 26.29
C ALA A 290 -40.69 9.31 26.34
N TYR A 291 -41.21 8.31 27.10
CA TYR A 291 -40.64 6.94 27.15
C TYR A 291 -40.59 6.32 25.74
N VAL A 292 -41.65 6.40 24.96
CA VAL A 292 -41.68 5.85 23.58
C VAL A 292 -40.63 6.52 22.70
N LEU A 293 -40.47 7.85 22.75
CA LEU A 293 -39.53 8.60 21.94
C LEU A 293 -38.06 8.36 22.40
N TYR A 294 -37.80 8.34 23.71
CA TYR A 294 -36.46 8.02 24.19
C TYR A 294 -36.04 6.56 23.93
N VAL A 295 -36.96 5.62 23.99
CA VAL A 295 -36.69 4.22 23.60
C VAL A 295 -36.34 4.13 22.11
N SER A 296 -37.04 4.88 21.23
CA SER A 296 -36.64 4.98 19.82
C SER A 296 -35.21 5.50 19.65
N THR A 297 -34.85 6.56 20.37
CA THR A 297 -33.48 7.11 20.39
C THR A 297 -32.46 6.08 20.89
N LEU A 298 -32.75 5.37 21.99
CA LEU A 298 -31.86 4.34 22.54
C LEU A 298 -31.62 3.19 21.57
N ILE A 299 -32.68 2.69 20.91
CA ILE A 299 -32.58 1.63 19.89
C ILE A 299 -31.65 2.08 18.75
N ALA A 300 -31.86 3.29 18.21
CA ALA A 300 -31.02 3.85 17.16
C ALA A 300 -29.57 3.98 17.61
N THR A 301 -29.35 4.47 18.85
CA THR A 301 -28.00 4.61 19.43
C THR A 301 -27.28 3.28 19.57
N ILE A 302 -27.96 2.22 20.04
CA ILE A 302 -27.34 0.89 20.18
C ILE A 302 -26.96 0.32 18.82
N ARG A 303 -27.78 0.49 17.78
CA ARG A 303 -27.44 0.07 16.42
C ARG A 303 -26.18 0.78 15.91
N ARG A 304 -26.10 2.09 16.11
CA ARG A 304 -24.91 2.90 15.79
C ARG A 304 -23.66 2.34 16.47
N ILE A 305 -23.69 2.08 17.78
CA ILE A 305 -22.56 1.49 18.51
C ILE A 305 -22.09 0.19 17.86
N VAL A 306 -23.01 -0.68 17.43
CA VAL A 306 -22.67 -1.97 16.80
C VAL A 306 -22.02 -1.75 15.43
N GLU A 307 -22.50 -0.80 14.62
CA GLU A 307 -21.94 -0.44 13.32
C GLU A 307 -20.52 0.14 13.48
N PHE A 308 -20.35 1.10 14.37
CA PHE A 308 -19.04 1.73 14.61
C PHE A 308 -18.03 0.83 15.32
N ALA A 309 -18.47 -0.22 16.03
CA ALA A 309 -17.55 -1.25 16.52
C ALA A 309 -16.85 -2.03 15.38
N GLU A 310 -17.49 -2.16 14.22
CA GLU A 310 -16.85 -2.75 13.04
C GLU A 310 -15.85 -1.76 12.41
N GLN A 311 -16.25 -0.51 12.25
CA GLN A 311 -15.39 0.54 11.70
C GLN A 311 -14.16 0.76 12.58
N PHE A 312 -14.32 0.73 13.91
CA PHE A 312 -13.21 0.73 14.86
C PHE A 312 -12.22 -0.40 14.56
N GLN A 313 -12.68 -1.63 14.32
CA GLN A 313 -11.81 -2.75 14.01
C GLN A 313 -11.09 -2.61 12.66
N ARG A 314 -11.78 -2.10 11.63
CA ARG A 314 -11.16 -1.84 10.32
C ARG A 314 -10.07 -0.78 10.43
N GLY A 315 -10.36 0.35 11.08
CA GLY A 315 -9.38 1.39 11.33
C GLY A 315 -8.17 0.91 12.13
N MET A 316 -8.39 0.09 13.17
CA MET A 316 -7.28 -0.50 13.93
C MET A 316 -6.40 -1.43 13.08
N THR A 317 -7.00 -2.20 12.15
CA THR A 317 -6.23 -3.03 11.20
C THR A 317 -5.47 -2.16 10.21
N GLY A 318 -6.05 -1.05 9.75
CA GLY A 318 -5.36 -0.07 8.89
C GLY A 318 -4.15 0.55 9.59
N ILE A 319 -4.31 0.95 10.87
CA ILE A 319 -3.20 1.47 11.69
C ILE A 319 -2.11 0.41 11.88
N GLU A 320 -2.47 -0.86 12.14
CA GLU A 320 -1.53 -1.97 12.29
C GLU A 320 -0.68 -2.12 11.01
N ARG A 321 -1.32 -2.17 9.83
CA ARG A 321 -0.64 -2.31 8.54
C ARG A 321 0.20 -1.10 8.15
N PHE A 322 -0.25 0.09 8.50
CA PHE A 322 0.55 1.31 8.36
C PHE A 322 1.80 1.24 9.26
N ALA A 323 1.63 0.82 10.52
CA ALA A 323 2.74 0.66 11.44
C ALA A 323 3.74 -0.40 10.97
N GLU A 324 3.29 -1.51 10.36
CA GLU A 324 4.18 -2.50 9.73
C GLU A 324 5.07 -1.90 8.65
N ILE A 325 4.53 -1.01 7.80
CA ILE A 325 5.34 -0.31 6.79
C ILE A 325 6.37 0.58 7.49
N MET A 326 5.93 1.43 8.42
CA MET A 326 6.79 2.40 9.09
C MET A 326 7.85 1.77 10.01
N ASP A 327 7.61 0.55 10.50
CA ASP A 327 8.55 -0.21 11.33
C ASP A 327 9.56 -1.02 10.52
N THR A 328 9.33 -1.18 9.22
CA THR A 328 10.29 -1.87 8.35
C THR A 328 11.60 -1.09 8.36
N PRO A 329 12.72 -1.70 8.79
CA PRO A 329 13.97 -0.98 8.90
C PRO A 329 14.52 -0.59 7.53
N VAL A 330 15.04 0.62 7.42
CA VAL A 330 15.85 1.06 6.28
C VAL A 330 17.27 0.54 6.49
N THR A 331 17.60 -0.60 5.89
CA THR A 331 18.88 -1.29 6.10
C THR A 331 20.03 -0.59 5.38
N ILE A 332 19.76 0.02 4.21
CA ILE A 332 20.74 0.73 3.40
C ILE A 332 20.48 2.23 3.47
N ALA A 333 21.21 2.89 4.33
CA ALA A 333 21.12 4.34 4.54
C ALA A 333 22.53 4.99 4.50
N ASP A 334 22.54 6.30 4.34
CA ASP A 334 23.78 7.08 4.48
C ASP A 334 24.28 6.99 5.93
N ALA A 335 25.58 6.77 6.10
CA ALA A 335 26.21 6.89 7.40
C ALA A 335 26.08 8.33 7.92
N PRO A 336 26.03 8.57 9.25
CA PRO A 336 25.88 9.92 9.80
C PRO A 336 26.98 10.90 9.36
N ASP A 337 28.16 10.39 9.03
CA ASP A 337 29.35 11.13 8.58
C ASP A 337 29.65 10.93 7.08
N ALA A 338 28.72 10.35 6.32
CA ALA A 338 28.86 10.09 4.89
C ALA A 338 29.15 11.38 4.13
N LYS A 339 30.15 11.32 3.26
CA LYS A 339 30.57 12.43 2.41
C LYS A 339 30.14 12.19 0.96
N PRO A 340 29.95 13.22 0.15
CA PRO A 340 29.74 13.01 -1.29
C PRO A 340 30.91 12.26 -1.91
N LEU A 341 30.61 11.22 -2.72
CA LEU A 341 31.62 10.53 -3.52
C LEU A 341 32.23 11.49 -4.54
N VAL A 342 33.53 11.55 -4.58
CA VAL A 342 34.29 12.31 -5.59
C VAL A 342 34.98 11.33 -6.54
N VAL A 343 34.34 11.07 -7.70
CA VAL A 343 34.94 10.22 -8.73
C VAL A 343 35.92 11.03 -9.55
N LYS A 344 37.20 10.64 -9.51
CA LYS A 344 38.28 11.22 -10.31
C LYS A 344 38.48 10.42 -11.60
N ASP A 345 38.85 9.17 -11.43
CA ASP A 345 39.25 8.28 -12.52
C ASP A 345 38.23 7.14 -12.73
N GLY A 346 37.54 6.71 -11.67
CA GLY A 346 36.48 5.69 -11.70
C GLY A 346 36.97 4.25 -11.57
N GLY A 347 38.12 4.03 -10.90
CA GLY A 347 38.58 2.69 -10.55
C GLY A 347 37.71 2.05 -9.48
N ILE A 348 37.55 0.74 -9.53
CA ILE A 348 36.71 -0.03 -8.59
C ILE A 348 37.53 -1.16 -7.99
N ASP A 349 37.56 -1.24 -6.66
CA ASP A 349 38.24 -2.28 -5.91
C ASP A 349 37.27 -3.09 -5.05
N PHE A 350 37.31 -4.40 -5.15
CA PHE A 350 36.72 -5.35 -4.22
C PHE A 350 37.83 -5.89 -3.34
N ASP A 351 37.75 -5.71 -2.05
CA ASP A 351 38.75 -6.10 -1.05
C ASP A 351 38.12 -7.11 -0.11
N ASP A 352 38.47 -8.40 -0.30
CA ASP A 352 37.96 -9.57 0.45
C ASP A 352 36.43 -9.64 0.51
N VAL A 353 35.75 -9.35 -0.58
CA VAL A 353 34.28 -9.21 -0.60
C VAL A 353 33.58 -10.56 -0.51
N SER A 354 32.70 -10.68 0.50
CA SER A 354 31.79 -11.80 0.66
C SER A 354 30.35 -11.30 0.73
N PHE A 355 29.42 -12.06 0.15
CA PHE A 355 28.01 -11.71 0.14
C PHE A 355 27.08 -12.91 0.20
N GLU A 356 26.04 -12.81 1.03
CA GLU A 356 24.89 -13.71 1.07
C GLU A 356 23.58 -12.91 1.07
N TYR A 357 22.55 -13.43 0.40
CA TYR A 357 21.24 -12.80 0.42
C TYR A 357 20.58 -12.94 1.79
N PRO A 358 19.95 -11.87 2.31
CA PRO A 358 19.30 -11.92 3.63
C PRO A 358 18.14 -12.90 3.74
N ASP A 359 17.49 -13.24 2.61
CA ASP A 359 16.24 -14.00 2.58
C ASP A 359 16.43 -15.50 2.74
N ASP A 360 17.45 -16.06 2.09
CA ASP A 360 17.71 -17.52 2.02
C ASP A 360 19.09 -17.90 2.55
N HIS A 361 19.88 -16.92 3.00
CA HIS A 361 21.26 -17.10 3.45
C HIS A 361 22.15 -17.81 2.42
N ASN A 362 21.80 -17.66 1.14
CA ASN A 362 22.57 -18.24 0.04
C ASN A 362 23.86 -17.42 -0.16
N LYS A 363 25.01 -18.08 0.09
CA LYS A 363 26.34 -17.48 -0.10
C LYS A 363 26.67 -17.48 -1.58
N VAL A 364 26.67 -16.28 -2.18
CA VAL A 364 26.86 -16.08 -3.62
C VAL A 364 28.29 -15.67 -3.95
N LEU A 365 28.92 -14.88 -3.10
CA LEU A 365 30.31 -14.44 -3.28
C LEU A 365 31.12 -14.75 -2.02
N ARG A 366 32.35 -15.24 -2.21
CA ARG A 366 33.26 -15.62 -1.12
C ARG A 366 34.65 -15.09 -1.40
N HIS A 367 35.14 -14.23 -0.52
CA HIS A 367 36.50 -13.70 -0.54
C HIS A 367 36.96 -13.22 -1.94
N VAL A 368 36.10 -12.38 -2.58
CA VAL A 368 36.38 -11.86 -3.92
C VAL A 368 37.30 -10.66 -3.82
N ASP A 369 38.50 -10.80 -4.39
CA ASP A 369 39.45 -9.72 -4.62
C ASP A 369 39.44 -9.38 -6.10
N LEU A 370 39.12 -8.12 -6.44
CA LEU A 370 39.05 -7.66 -7.82
C LEU A 370 39.43 -6.20 -7.90
N HIS A 371 40.36 -5.88 -8.80
CA HIS A 371 40.72 -4.51 -9.14
C HIS A 371 40.35 -4.20 -10.59
N ILE A 372 39.44 -3.24 -10.81
CA ILE A 372 39.04 -2.74 -12.12
C ILE A 372 39.68 -1.38 -12.33
N ARG A 373 40.52 -1.26 -13.38
CA ARG A 373 41.26 -0.03 -13.68
C ARG A 373 40.33 1.07 -14.21
N PRO A 374 40.65 2.33 -13.99
CA PRO A 374 39.93 3.43 -14.62
C PRO A 374 39.85 3.28 -16.15
N GLY A 375 38.64 3.41 -16.69
CA GLY A 375 38.39 3.31 -18.12
C GLY A 375 38.45 1.91 -18.71
N GLU A 376 38.69 0.87 -17.91
CA GLU A 376 38.74 -0.53 -18.34
C GLU A 376 37.33 -1.06 -18.67
N ASN A 377 37.20 -1.81 -19.76
CA ASN A 377 36.00 -2.52 -20.14
C ASN A 377 36.12 -4.00 -19.75
N VAL A 378 35.41 -4.41 -18.71
CA VAL A 378 35.46 -5.76 -18.14
C VAL A 378 34.19 -6.53 -18.46
N ALA A 379 34.33 -7.73 -19.03
CA ALA A 379 33.21 -8.65 -19.26
C ALA A 379 33.11 -9.70 -18.14
N LEU A 380 31.92 -9.85 -17.57
CA LEU A 380 31.60 -10.93 -16.63
C LEU A 380 30.94 -12.09 -17.37
N VAL A 381 31.51 -13.26 -17.30
CA VAL A 381 31.00 -14.51 -17.88
C VAL A 381 30.90 -15.59 -16.80
N GLY A 382 30.11 -16.62 -17.03
CA GLY A 382 29.96 -17.73 -16.09
C GLY A 382 28.55 -18.33 -16.13
N PRO A 383 28.32 -19.46 -15.46
CA PRO A 383 27.03 -20.13 -15.44
C PRO A 383 25.93 -19.27 -14.81
N SER A 384 24.68 -19.59 -15.12
CA SER A 384 23.54 -18.97 -14.45
C SER A 384 23.61 -19.22 -12.94
N GLY A 385 23.35 -18.20 -12.13
CA GLY A 385 23.49 -18.27 -10.67
C GLY A 385 24.94 -18.11 -10.14
N GLY A 386 25.93 -17.87 -10.99
CA GLY A 386 27.35 -17.67 -10.59
C GLY A 386 27.65 -16.31 -9.94
N GLY A 387 26.67 -15.50 -9.59
CA GLY A 387 26.87 -14.24 -8.85
C GLY A 387 27.16 -13.00 -9.71
N LYS A 388 27.07 -13.07 -11.04
CA LYS A 388 27.36 -11.93 -11.96
C LYS A 388 26.50 -10.71 -11.66
N THR A 389 25.19 -10.88 -11.64
CA THR A 389 24.22 -9.79 -11.33
C THR A 389 24.38 -9.29 -9.89
N THR A 390 24.68 -10.19 -8.97
CA THR A 390 24.95 -9.86 -7.56
C THR A 390 26.16 -8.94 -7.45
N LEU A 391 27.28 -9.28 -8.10
CA LEU A 391 28.49 -8.45 -8.09
C LEU A 391 28.23 -7.05 -8.64
N CYS A 392 27.48 -6.93 -9.74
CA CYS A 392 27.06 -5.64 -10.30
C CYS A 392 26.15 -4.86 -9.33
N ASN A 393 25.24 -5.52 -8.61
CA ASN A 393 24.31 -4.87 -7.69
C ASN A 393 24.96 -4.36 -6.39
N LEU A 394 26.10 -4.89 -6.01
CA LEU A 394 26.86 -4.44 -4.85
C LEU A 394 27.56 -3.08 -5.08
N ILE A 395 27.96 -2.77 -6.31
CA ILE A 395 28.67 -1.51 -6.64
C ILE A 395 27.81 -0.27 -6.37
N PRO A 396 26.52 -0.18 -6.83
CA PRO A 396 25.64 0.94 -6.50
C PRO A 396 25.02 0.84 -5.10
N ARG A 397 25.50 -0.14 -4.30
CA ARG A 397 25.02 -0.41 -2.95
C ARG A 397 23.49 -0.61 -2.91
N PHE A 398 22.99 -1.53 -3.77
CA PHE A 398 21.63 -2.05 -3.64
C PHE A 398 21.51 -3.07 -2.51
N TYR A 399 22.66 -3.66 -2.15
CA TYR A 399 22.88 -4.53 -0.99
C TYR A 399 24.23 -4.15 -0.36
N ASP A 400 24.35 -4.32 0.95
CA ASP A 400 25.64 -4.21 1.64
C ASP A 400 26.36 -5.56 1.65
N VAL A 401 27.69 -5.54 1.53
CA VAL A 401 28.51 -6.75 1.60
C VAL A 401 28.46 -7.35 3.01
N THR A 402 28.48 -8.67 3.13
CA THR A 402 28.54 -9.38 4.42
C THR A 402 29.95 -9.48 4.98
N GLY A 403 30.97 -9.34 4.15
CA GLY A 403 32.38 -9.27 4.52
C GLY A 403 33.16 -8.44 3.51
N GLY A 404 34.30 -7.89 3.93
CA GLY A 404 35.14 -7.04 3.08
C GLY A 404 34.57 -5.65 2.82
N LYS A 405 35.02 -5.02 1.73
CA LYS A 405 34.57 -3.67 1.31
C LYS A 405 34.70 -3.47 -0.19
N ILE A 406 33.91 -2.52 -0.72
CA ILE A 406 34.02 -2.08 -2.12
C ILE A 406 34.44 -0.62 -2.10
N LEU A 407 35.46 -0.29 -2.89
CA LEU A 407 36.01 1.05 -2.98
C LEU A 407 35.83 1.57 -4.41
N ILE A 408 35.53 2.86 -4.54
CA ILE A 408 35.57 3.60 -5.81
C ILE A 408 36.59 4.72 -5.64
N ASP A 409 37.65 4.70 -6.45
CA ASP A 409 38.83 5.60 -6.32
C ASP A 409 39.33 5.65 -4.87
N GLY A 410 39.44 4.48 -4.21
CA GLY A 410 39.90 4.34 -2.83
C GLY A 410 38.90 4.76 -1.74
N GLN A 411 37.67 5.18 -2.10
CA GLN A 411 36.63 5.59 -1.16
C GLN A 411 35.62 4.43 -0.93
N ASP A 412 35.45 3.97 0.31
CA ASP A 412 34.46 2.91 0.65
C ASP A 412 33.02 3.38 0.33
N VAL A 413 32.28 2.58 -0.43
CA VAL A 413 30.91 2.89 -0.84
C VAL A 413 29.95 3.05 0.35
N ARG A 414 30.29 2.53 1.53
CA ARG A 414 29.51 2.69 2.78
C ARG A 414 29.77 4.03 3.47
N GLY A 415 30.90 4.66 3.20
CA GLY A 415 31.28 5.97 3.77
C GLY A 415 30.87 7.16 2.93
N VAL A 416 30.22 6.93 1.78
CA VAL A 416 29.76 8.00 0.89
C VAL A 416 28.23 8.06 0.83
N THR A 417 27.67 9.22 0.43
CA THR A 417 26.22 9.37 0.30
C THR A 417 25.69 8.56 -0.90
N LEU A 418 24.59 7.85 -0.72
CA LEU A 418 23.96 7.04 -1.77
C LEU A 418 23.60 7.87 -3.01
N HIS A 419 23.22 9.13 -2.81
CA HIS A 419 22.90 10.04 -3.91
C HIS A 419 24.13 10.28 -4.80
N SER A 420 25.29 10.58 -4.22
CA SER A 420 26.51 10.81 -4.98
C SER A 420 27.05 9.53 -5.61
N LEU A 421 27.01 8.42 -4.88
CA LEU A 421 27.39 7.09 -5.37
C LEU A 421 26.59 6.71 -6.61
N ARG A 422 25.27 6.67 -6.47
CA ARG A 422 24.36 6.30 -7.56
C ARG A 422 24.35 7.33 -8.69
N GLY A 423 24.64 8.59 -8.38
CA GLY A 423 24.84 9.65 -9.36
C GLY A 423 26.01 9.39 -10.30
N ALA A 424 27.10 8.81 -9.79
CA ALA A 424 28.33 8.51 -10.55
C ALA A 424 28.25 7.24 -11.40
N ILE A 425 27.25 6.38 -11.17
CA ILE A 425 27.08 5.06 -11.80
C ILE A 425 25.89 5.10 -12.77
N GLY A 426 26.08 4.64 -14.00
CA GLY A 426 25.00 4.38 -14.96
C GLY A 426 24.70 2.89 -15.03
N VAL A 427 23.44 2.52 -14.95
CA VAL A 427 23.01 1.13 -15.04
C VAL A 427 22.09 0.96 -16.24
N VAL A 428 22.41 0.01 -17.13
CA VAL A 428 21.53 -0.42 -18.21
C VAL A 428 21.11 -1.87 -17.88
N GLN A 429 19.84 -2.04 -17.54
CA GLN A 429 19.28 -3.33 -17.13
C GLN A 429 18.79 -4.15 -18.31
N GLN A 430 18.71 -5.46 -18.16
CA GLN A 430 18.14 -6.39 -19.12
C GLN A 430 16.66 -6.05 -19.39
N ASP A 431 15.86 -5.96 -18.33
CA ASP A 431 14.45 -5.58 -18.41
C ASP A 431 14.31 -4.07 -18.24
N VAL A 432 14.09 -3.37 -19.36
CA VAL A 432 13.93 -1.91 -19.34
C VAL A 432 12.57 -1.51 -18.80
N TYR A 433 12.59 -0.76 -17.71
CA TYR A 433 11.39 -0.11 -17.19
C TYR A 433 11.24 1.31 -17.73
N LEU A 434 10.09 1.57 -18.38
CA LEU A 434 9.67 2.91 -18.79
C LEU A 434 8.49 3.36 -17.94
N PHE A 435 8.61 4.58 -17.40
CA PHE A 435 7.51 5.19 -16.67
C PHE A 435 6.39 5.64 -17.61
N SER A 436 5.16 5.63 -17.11
CA SER A 436 4.04 6.23 -17.82
C SER A 436 4.29 7.73 -18.02
N GLY A 437 4.40 8.14 -19.28
CA GLY A 437 4.78 9.50 -19.64
C GLY A 437 5.20 9.58 -21.11
N THR A 438 5.77 10.70 -21.52
CA THR A 438 6.30 10.91 -22.85
C THR A 438 7.68 10.30 -23.03
N VAL A 439 8.13 10.16 -24.27
CA VAL A 439 9.50 9.76 -24.60
C VAL A 439 10.50 10.73 -23.97
N ALA A 440 10.25 12.04 -24.09
CA ALA A 440 11.11 13.07 -23.51
C ALA A 440 11.25 12.96 -22.00
N GLU A 441 10.14 12.79 -21.27
CA GLU A 441 10.13 12.60 -19.80
C GLU A 441 10.90 11.36 -19.40
N ASN A 442 10.74 10.27 -20.13
CA ASN A 442 11.48 9.05 -19.90
C ASN A 442 12.98 9.19 -20.07
N ILE A 443 13.46 9.96 -21.07
CA ILE A 443 14.89 10.24 -21.23
C ILE A 443 15.38 11.22 -20.15
N ALA A 444 14.59 12.27 -19.86
CA ALA A 444 14.92 13.30 -18.86
C ALA A 444 15.06 12.72 -17.44
N TYR A 445 14.54 11.51 -17.18
CA TYR A 445 14.74 10.80 -15.92
C TYR A 445 16.24 10.58 -15.59
N GLY A 446 17.10 10.50 -16.60
CA GLY A 446 18.55 10.42 -16.43
C GLY A 446 19.18 11.68 -15.81
N ARG A 447 18.61 12.85 -16.06
CA ARG A 447 19.00 14.15 -15.48
C ARG A 447 17.78 15.08 -15.45
N PRO A 448 17.08 15.16 -14.31
CA PRO A 448 15.95 16.07 -14.15
C PRO A 448 16.36 17.53 -14.45
N GLY A 449 15.52 18.24 -15.19
CA GLY A 449 15.78 19.62 -15.61
C GLY A 449 16.64 19.77 -16.88
N ALA A 450 16.97 18.68 -17.57
CA ALA A 450 17.64 18.74 -18.87
C ALA A 450 16.77 19.46 -19.92
N THR A 451 17.42 20.24 -20.77
CA THR A 451 16.76 20.94 -21.88
C THR A 451 16.34 19.96 -22.97
N ARG A 452 15.37 20.36 -23.81
CA ARG A 452 14.93 19.55 -24.96
C ARG A 452 16.10 19.18 -25.88
N ALA A 453 17.01 20.13 -26.13
CA ALA A 453 18.16 19.89 -27.00
C ALA A 453 19.11 18.82 -26.43
N GLU A 454 19.34 18.81 -25.10
CA GLU A 454 20.15 17.79 -24.43
C GLU A 454 19.48 16.40 -24.48
N ILE A 455 18.15 16.34 -24.36
CA ILE A 455 17.35 15.11 -24.46
C ILE A 455 17.46 14.56 -25.90
N GLU A 456 17.30 15.39 -26.92
CA GLU A 456 17.41 15.00 -28.33
C GLU A 456 18.84 14.55 -28.68
N GLU A 457 19.87 15.22 -28.16
CA GLU A 457 21.26 14.81 -28.35
C GLU A 457 21.55 13.45 -27.68
N ALA A 458 21.07 13.22 -26.46
CA ALA A 458 21.20 11.94 -25.78
C ALA A 458 20.50 10.81 -26.58
N ALA A 459 19.30 11.08 -27.11
CA ALA A 459 18.58 10.15 -27.98
C ALA A 459 19.33 9.87 -29.28
N ARG A 460 19.96 10.88 -29.87
CA ARG A 460 20.77 10.73 -31.10
C ARG A 460 22.00 9.85 -30.84
N LEU A 461 22.69 10.06 -29.72
CA LEU A 461 23.83 9.24 -29.32
C LEU A 461 23.43 7.78 -29.06
N ALA A 462 22.25 7.54 -28.52
CA ALA A 462 21.69 6.22 -28.26
C ALA A 462 21.04 5.58 -29.51
N GLY A 463 21.09 6.21 -30.69
CA GLY A 463 20.43 5.73 -31.89
C GLY A 463 18.89 5.68 -31.79
N ALA A 464 18.30 6.50 -30.90
CA ALA A 464 16.86 6.54 -30.68
C ALA A 464 16.15 7.63 -31.49
N ASP A 465 16.84 8.73 -31.87
CA ASP A 465 16.27 9.93 -32.48
C ASP A 465 15.44 9.61 -33.74
N ALA A 466 15.98 8.76 -34.63
CA ALA A 466 15.31 8.44 -35.89
C ALA A 466 13.93 7.80 -35.69
N PHE A 467 13.81 6.77 -34.83
CA PHE A 467 12.52 6.16 -34.59
C PHE A 467 11.60 7.05 -33.76
N VAL A 468 12.15 7.85 -32.82
CA VAL A 468 11.33 8.77 -32.00
C VAL A 468 10.69 9.83 -32.89
N ARG A 469 11.43 10.44 -33.84
CA ARG A 469 10.88 11.40 -34.80
C ARG A 469 9.84 10.79 -35.76
N ALA A 470 9.90 9.47 -36.00
CA ALA A 470 8.92 8.76 -36.77
C ALA A 470 7.61 8.44 -36.01
N LEU A 471 7.58 8.59 -34.69
CA LEU A 471 6.36 8.48 -33.92
C LEU A 471 5.43 9.67 -34.18
N LYS A 472 4.12 9.47 -33.99
CA LYS A 472 3.09 10.46 -34.32
C LYS A 472 3.36 11.85 -33.71
N ASP A 473 3.76 11.89 -32.45
CA ASP A 473 4.00 13.12 -31.68
C ASP A 473 5.50 13.29 -31.32
N GLY A 474 6.39 12.54 -32.02
CA GLY A 474 7.83 12.59 -31.79
C GLY A 474 8.21 12.31 -30.34
N TYR A 475 9.00 13.17 -29.74
CA TYR A 475 9.42 13.08 -28.34
C TYR A 475 8.29 13.28 -27.34
N ASP A 476 7.18 13.87 -27.73
CA ASP A 476 6.00 14.09 -26.87
C ASP A 476 5.02 12.91 -26.96
N THR A 477 5.37 11.86 -27.71
CA THR A 477 4.60 10.63 -27.77
C THR A 477 4.54 9.94 -26.41
N TYR A 478 3.31 9.67 -25.93
CA TYR A 478 3.05 8.94 -24.70
C TYR A 478 3.30 7.44 -24.90
N VAL A 479 4.25 6.87 -24.14
CA VAL A 479 4.72 5.48 -24.29
C VAL A 479 3.80 4.43 -23.64
N GLY A 480 2.86 4.86 -22.80
CA GLY A 480 1.99 3.95 -22.06
C GLY A 480 2.66 3.31 -20.84
N GLU A 481 1.89 2.48 -20.16
CA GLU A 481 2.39 1.73 -19.00
C GLU A 481 3.50 0.76 -19.43
N ARG A 482 4.66 0.83 -18.76
CA ARG A 482 5.87 0.02 -19.07
C ARG A 482 6.29 0.09 -20.54
N GLY A 483 5.90 1.16 -21.26
CA GLY A 483 6.26 1.32 -22.66
C GLY A 483 5.65 0.27 -23.61
N VAL A 484 4.43 -0.19 -23.32
CA VAL A 484 3.75 -1.27 -24.07
C VAL A 484 3.66 -1.02 -25.58
N LYS A 485 3.74 0.25 -26.00
CA LYS A 485 3.66 0.66 -27.41
C LYS A 485 5.00 0.58 -28.17
N LEU A 486 6.10 0.26 -27.48
CA LEU A 486 7.44 0.24 -28.05
C LEU A 486 7.99 -1.20 -28.13
N SER A 487 8.80 -1.47 -29.17
CA SER A 487 9.54 -2.73 -29.25
C SER A 487 10.64 -2.82 -28.18
N GLY A 488 11.14 -4.03 -27.89
CA GLY A 488 12.23 -4.24 -26.94
C GLY A 488 13.46 -3.39 -27.25
N GLY A 489 13.90 -3.36 -28.52
CA GLY A 489 15.03 -2.55 -28.96
C GLY A 489 14.80 -1.05 -28.88
N GLN A 490 13.56 -0.57 -29.06
CA GLN A 490 13.21 0.83 -28.85
C GLN A 490 13.29 1.21 -27.37
N LYS A 491 12.74 0.37 -26.48
CA LYS A 491 12.85 0.57 -25.01
C LYS A 491 14.31 0.63 -24.57
N GLN A 492 15.13 -0.31 -25.06
CA GLN A 492 16.54 -0.40 -24.72
C GLN A 492 17.29 0.88 -25.12
N ARG A 493 17.06 1.39 -26.34
CA ARG A 493 17.68 2.64 -26.80
C ARG A 493 17.25 3.85 -25.97
N LEU A 494 16.01 3.89 -25.48
CA LEU A 494 15.59 4.95 -24.55
C LEU A 494 16.28 4.82 -23.18
N ALA A 495 16.48 3.59 -22.68
CA ALA A 495 17.26 3.37 -21.45
C ALA A 495 18.73 3.81 -21.61
N ILE A 496 19.33 3.50 -22.76
CA ILE A 496 20.69 3.97 -23.09
C ILE A 496 20.75 5.51 -23.21
N ALA A 497 19.72 6.14 -23.79
CA ALA A 497 19.62 7.60 -23.85
C ALA A 497 19.56 8.24 -22.44
N ARG A 498 18.86 7.61 -21.47
CA ARG A 498 18.91 8.05 -20.06
C ARG A 498 20.33 8.09 -19.52
N VAL A 499 21.12 7.06 -19.81
CA VAL A 499 22.50 6.95 -19.31
C VAL A 499 23.43 7.93 -20.05
N PHE A 500 23.25 8.17 -21.35
CA PHE A 500 23.98 9.24 -22.06
C PHE A 500 23.70 10.61 -21.45
N LEU A 501 22.44 10.92 -21.16
CA LEU A 501 22.04 12.17 -20.54
C LEU A 501 22.60 12.34 -19.12
N LYS A 502 22.67 11.25 -18.35
CA LYS A 502 23.26 11.20 -17.01
C LYS A 502 24.77 11.41 -17.04
N ASN A 503 25.46 10.89 -18.08
CA ASN A 503 26.90 10.97 -18.32
C ASN A 503 27.78 10.50 -17.14
N PRO A 504 27.59 9.28 -16.62
CA PRO A 504 28.33 8.74 -15.49
C PRO A 504 29.77 8.35 -15.86
N ARG A 505 30.65 8.23 -14.85
CA ARG A 505 32.03 7.72 -15.02
C ARG A 505 32.10 6.19 -15.04
N ILE A 506 31.18 5.54 -14.35
CA ILE A 506 31.11 4.07 -14.21
C ILE A 506 29.83 3.57 -14.87
N LEU A 507 29.94 2.47 -15.62
CA LEU A 507 28.83 1.83 -16.31
C LEU A 507 28.69 0.38 -15.87
N LEU A 508 27.45 -0.02 -15.59
CA LEU A 508 27.05 -1.39 -15.31
C LEU A 508 26.03 -1.79 -16.39
N LEU A 509 26.40 -2.77 -17.22
CA LEU A 509 25.60 -3.22 -18.36
C LEU A 509 25.16 -4.67 -18.10
N ASP A 510 23.87 -4.88 -17.90
CA ASP A 510 23.30 -6.22 -17.64
C ASP A 510 22.53 -6.70 -18.88
N GLU A 511 23.08 -7.66 -19.61
CA GLU A 511 22.49 -8.33 -20.79
C GLU A 511 21.68 -7.42 -21.74
N ALA A 512 22.12 -6.22 -21.98
CA ALA A 512 21.37 -5.18 -22.66
C ALA A 512 20.90 -5.52 -24.11
N THR A 513 21.18 -6.73 -24.59
CA THR A 513 20.85 -7.13 -25.99
C THR A 513 20.18 -8.52 -26.10
N SER A 514 19.92 -9.26 -25.02
CA SER A 514 19.55 -10.68 -25.05
C SER A 514 18.20 -11.00 -25.71
N ALA A 515 17.26 -10.05 -25.77
CA ALA A 515 15.91 -10.27 -26.31
C ALA A 515 15.60 -9.45 -27.57
N LEU A 516 16.63 -9.04 -28.35
CA LEU A 516 16.48 -8.16 -29.49
C LEU A 516 16.59 -8.92 -30.82
N ASP A 517 15.89 -8.42 -31.84
CA ASP A 517 16.11 -8.81 -33.23
C ASP A 517 17.49 -8.32 -33.73
N ASN A 518 18.04 -8.99 -34.74
CA ASN A 518 19.41 -8.74 -35.22
C ASN A 518 19.70 -7.28 -35.57
N GLU A 519 18.75 -6.55 -36.16
CA GLU A 519 18.92 -5.16 -36.56
C GLU A 519 18.98 -4.25 -35.30
N SER A 520 18.04 -4.42 -34.37
CA SER A 520 18.01 -3.70 -33.11
C SER A 520 19.26 -4.00 -32.26
N GLU A 521 19.77 -5.23 -32.31
CA GLU A 521 20.98 -5.64 -31.62
C GLU A 521 22.21 -4.87 -32.09
N ILE A 522 22.41 -4.77 -33.40
CA ILE A 522 23.56 -4.03 -33.98
C ILE A 522 23.51 -2.56 -33.55
N LEU A 523 22.33 -1.92 -33.62
CA LEU A 523 22.15 -0.53 -33.23
C LEU A 523 22.37 -0.29 -31.74
N VAL A 524 21.85 -1.18 -30.89
CA VAL A 524 22.05 -1.12 -29.43
C VAL A 524 23.52 -1.36 -29.09
N GLY A 525 24.17 -2.36 -29.69
CA GLY A 525 25.60 -2.65 -29.50
C GLY A 525 26.47 -1.44 -29.84
N GLN A 526 26.28 -0.83 -31.02
CA GLN A 526 27.02 0.40 -31.40
C GLN A 526 26.80 1.56 -30.42
N SER A 527 25.59 1.67 -29.85
CA SER A 527 25.28 2.72 -28.87
C SER A 527 25.96 2.44 -27.54
N LEU A 528 26.02 1.18 -27.11
CA LEU A 528 26.73 0.75 -25.91
C LEU A 528 28.25 0.93 -26.04
N ASP A 529 28.84 0.58 -27.18
CA ASP A 529 30.26 0.80 -27.46
C ASP A 529 30.63 2.29 -27.42
N LYS A 530 29.77 3.16 -27.95
CA LYS A 530 29.95 4.62 -27.83
C LYS A 530 29.83 5.09 -26.40
N LEU A 531 28.88 4.52 -25.65
CA LEU A 531 28.67 4.87 -24.25
C LEU A 531 29.85 4.44 -23.37
N ALA A 532 30.45 3.27 -23.63
CA ALA A 532 31.56 2.72 -22.85
C ALA A 532 32.87 3.49 -23.02
N LYS A 533 33.07 4.20 -24.15
CA LYS A 533 34.34 4.90 -24.41
C LYS A 533 34.73 5.88 -23.31
N GLY A 534 35.92 5.67 -22.73
CA GLY A 534 36.49 6.52 -21.66
C GLY A 534 35.80 6.41 -20.32
N ARG A 535 35.03 5.34 -20.09
CA ARG A 535 34.34 5.01 -18.83
C ARG A 535 34.76 3.64 -18.34
N THR A 536 34.82 3.47 -17.03
CA THR A 536 34.98 2.15 -16.42
C THR A 536 33.69 1.38 -16.62
N THR A 537 33.75 0.26 -17.33
CA THR A 537 32.56 -0.49 -17.74
C THR A 537 32.63 -1.92 -17.25
N LEU A 538 31.58 -2.39 -16.60
CA LEU A 538 31.39 -3.78 -16.20
C LEU A 538 30.16 -4.32 -16.91
N THR A 539 30.35 -5.35 -17.75
CA THR A 539 29.30 -5.88 -18.62
C THR A 539 29.05 -7.36 -18.29
N ILE A 540 27.81 -7.71 -17.92
CA ILE A 540 27.39 -9.12 -17.86
C ILE A 540 27.15 -9.56 -19.31
N ALA A 541 28.02 -10.43 -19.78
CA ALA A 541 28.06 -10.79 -21.19
C ALA A 541 27.56 -12.22 -21.42
N HIS A 542 26.53 -12.31 -22.28
CA HIS A 542 25.99 -13.58 -22.80
C HIS A 542 26.17 -13.70 -24.32
N ARG A 543 26.88 -12.74 -24.95
CA ARG A 543 27.11 -12.71 -26.40
C ARG A 543 28.60 -12.69 -26.73
N LEU A 544 28.96 -13.48 -27.75
CA LEU A 544 30.32 -13.66 -28.22
C LEU A 544 31.02 -12.36 -28.57
N THR A 545 30.31 -11.42 -29.22
CA THR A 545 30.87 -10.12 -29.64
C THR A 545 31.22 -9.25 -28.45
N THR A 546 30.37 -9.19 -27.44
CA THR A 546 30.61 -8.41 -26.20
C THR A 546 31.79 -8.97 -25.42
N ILE A 547 31.88 -10.30 -25.32
CA ILE A 547 32.98 -10.98 -24.64
C ILE A 547 34.31 -10.72 -25.33
N LYS A 548 34.35 -10.84 -26.66
CA LYS A 548 35.57 -10.71 -27.45
C LYS A 548 36.16 -9.29 -27.42
N ASN A 549 35.32 -8.27 -27.35
CA ASN A 549 35.72 -6.86 -27.40
C ASN A 549 36.09 -6.28 -26.02
N ALA A 550 35.98 -7.05 -24.92
CA ALA A 550 36.37 -6.62 -23.59
C ALA A 550 37.90 -6.58 -23.43
N ASP A 551 38.40 -5.59 -22.68
CA ASP A 551 39.82 -5.51 -22.35
C ASP A 551 40.25 -6.67 -21.43
N ARG A 552 39.35 -7.07 -20.54
CA ARG A 552 39.53 -8.20 -19.63
C ARG A 552 38.21 -8.95 -19.40
N ILE A 553 38.30 -10.24 -19.28
CA ILE A 553 37.20 -11.14 -19.01
C ILE A 553 37.39 -11.76 -17.64
N LEU A 554 36.33 -11.75 -16.83
CA LEU A 554 36.27 -12.43 -15.53
C LEU A 554 35.28 -13.56 -15.61
N VAL A 555 35.73 -14.77 -15.29
CA VAL A 555 34.90 -15.96 -15.23
C VAL A 555 34.49 -16.19 -13.79
N LEU A 556 33.19 -15.96 -13.50
CA LEU A 556 32.64 -16.21 -12.19
C LEU A 556 32.13 -17.65 -12.10
N GLY A 557 32.57 -18.36 -11.07
CA GLY A 557 32.09 -19.67 -10.68
C GLY A 557 31.34 -19.65 -9.36
N ARG A 558 31.17 -20.82 -8.73
CA ARG A 558 30.38 -20.94 -7.48
C ARG A 558 31.04 -20.26 -6.25
N ASP A 559 32.35 -20.14 -6.25
CA ASP A 559 33.12 -19.64 -5.11
C ASP A 559 33.79 -18.28 -5.37
N GLY A 560 33.51 -17.63 -6.50
CA GLY A 560 34.08 -16.34 -6.86
C GLY A 560 34.69 -16.32 -8.26
N ILE A 561 35.80 -15.58 -8.48
CA ILE A 561 36.49 -15.47 -9.77
C ILE A 561 37.39 -16.70 -9.96
N GLU A 562 37.09 -17.52 -10.96
CA GLU A 562 37.84 -18.72 -11.28
C GLU A 562 38.97 -18.47 -12.29
N GLU A 563 38.72 -17.60 -13.27
CA GLU A 563 39.70 -17.25 -14.31
C GLU A 563 39.57 -15.76 -14.65
N GLU A 564 40.72 -15.15 -15.00
CA GLU A 564 40.78 -13.81 -15.56
C GLU A 564 41.84 -13.69 -16.65
N GLY A 565 41.61 -12.83 -17.62
CA GLY A 565 42.52 -12.56 -18.73
C GLY A 565 41.82 -11.99 -19.95
N SER A 566 42.58 -11.78 -21.02
CA SER A 566 42.05 -11.45 -22.33
C SER A 566 41.40 -12.67 -23.00
N HIS A 567 40.62 -12.44 -24.06
CA HIS A 567 40.01 -13.51 -24.85
C HIS A 567 41.01 -14.58 -25.30
N ASP A 568 42.12 -14.16 -25.90
CA ASP A 568 43.13 -15.05 -26.46
C ASP A 568 43.86 -15.81 -25.35
N GLU A 569 44.20 -15.18 -24.25
CA GLU A 569 44.84 -15.82 -23.08
C GLU A 569 43.97 -16.89 -22.46
N LEU A 570 42.69 -16.63 -22.30
CA LEU A 570 41.74 -17.56 -21.69
C LEU A 570 41.43 -18.74 -22.63
N LEU A 571 41.37 -18.51 -23.93
CA LEU A 571 41.27 -19.60 -24.91
C LEU A 571 42.52 -20.53 -24.87
N ALA A 572 43.70 -19.94 -24.76
CA ALA A 572 44.95 -20.72 -24.69
C ALA A 572 45.06 -21.56 -23.41
N LYS A 573 44.45 -21.10 -22.29
CA LYS A 573 44.40 -21.84 -21.03
C LYS A 573 43.54 -23.11 -21.09
N GLN A 574 42.61 -23.23 -22.06
CA GLN A 574 41.65 -24.32 -22.23
C GLN A 574 40.84 -24.67 -20.95
N GLY A 575 40.59 -23.69 -20.11
CA GLY A 575 39.93 -23.80 -18.82
C GLY A 575 38.39 -23.70 -18.89
N VAL A 576 37.78 -23.08 -17.88
CA VAL A 576 36.34 -22.89 -17.79
C VAL A 576 35.85 -21.99 -18.92
N TYR A 577 36.58 -20.88 -19.18
CA TYR A 577 36.26 -19.96 -20.27
C TYR A 577 36.23 -20.65 -21.63
N TYR A 578 37.19 -21.53 -21.92
CA TYR A 578 37.26 -22.28 -23.17
C TYR A 578 36.01 -23.15 -23.38
N ARG A 579 35.54 -23.82 -22.33
CA ARG A 579 34.31 -24.64 -22.38
C ARG A 579 33.07 -23.78 -22.59
N LEU A 580 32.95 -22.65 -21.87
CA LEU A 580 31.85 -21.67 -22.02
C LEU A 580 31.81 -21.11 -23.44
N TRP A 581 32.97 -20.74 -23.97
CA TRP A 581 33.08 -20.16 -25.31
C TRP A 581 32.65 -21.17 -26.39
N ASN A 582 33.15 -22.42 -26.31
CA ASN A 582 32.77 -23.44 -27.29
C ASN A 582 31.30 -23.84 -27.19
N GLY A 583 30.69 -23.85 -26.01
CA GLY A 583 29.25 -24.02 -25.81
C GLY A 583 28.46 -22.91 -26.49
N LEU A 584 28.86 -21.65 -26.32
CA LEU A 584 28.24 -20.51 -27.00
C LEU A 584 28.38 -20.54 -28.53
N VAL A 585 29.54 -21.00 -29.04
CA VAL A 585 29.79 -21.14 -30.50
C VAL A 585 28.98 -22.29 -31.09
N SER A 586 28.82 -23.42 -30.37
CA SER A 586 28.03 -24.57 -30.80
C SER A 586 26.52 -24.39 -30.67
N GLY A 587 26.07 -23.34 -30.01
CA GLY A 587 24.64 -23.07 -29.77
C GLY A 587 24.03 -23.92 -28.65
N GLU A 588 24.83 -24.57 -27.84
CA GLU A 588 24.38 -25.25 -26.62
C GLU A 588 24.13 -24.19 -25.52
N THR A 589 22.89 -24.06 -25.09
CA THR A 589 22.51 -23.22 -23.93
C THR A 589 23.10 -23.83 -22.65
N LEU A 590 23.91 -23.06 -21.95
CA LEU A 590 24.52 -23.40 -20.66
C LEU A 590 23.55 -23.23 -19.50
#